data_32e77c39aee1403e90e7a77cf05b9674
#
_entry.id   32e77c39aee1403e90e7a77cf05b9674
#
_cell.length_a   1.000
_cell.length_b   1.000
_cell.length_c   1.000
_cell.angle_alpha   90.00
_cell.angle_beta   90.00
_cell.angle_gamma   90.00
#
_symmetry.space_group_name_H-M   'P 1'
#
loop_
_entity.id
_entity.type
_entity.pdbx_description
1 polymer ?
#
loop_
_entity_poly.entity_id
_entity_poly.type
_entity_poly.pdbx_seq_one_letter_code
_entity_poly.pdbx_strand_id
1 'polypeptide(L)'
;GGRDAIRWTIRLRDPVAGGTVYWLSDNVDAGDIAAQEWCWVRPDDTVDTLWRRELFPMGLRLIVQALGDLARGVRVAIPQDDAAATWEPSWSRPPLRRPDLLLLGDGRHAEALHTVRERHAGPSQSP
;
A
#
# COMPACT_ATOMS: atom_id res chain seq x y z
N GLY A 1 1.78 -0.77 2.46
CA GLY A 1 0.58 -1.50 2.87
C GLY A 1 0.33 -1.50 4.37
N GLY A 2 -0.69 -2.21 4.79
CA GLY A 2 -1.02 -2.39 6.20
C GLY A 2 -2.21 -1.56 6.69
N ARG A 3 -2.61 -1.83 7.95
CA ARG A 3 -3.84 -1.30 8.55
C ARG A 3 -3.93 0.23 8.52
N ASP A 4 -2.82 0.92 8.72
CA ASP A 4 -2.76 2.37 8.82
C ASP A 4 -2.17 3.02 7.56
N ALA A 5 -2.27 2.35 6.39
CA ALA A 5 -1.67 2.79 5.15
C ALA A 5 -1.98 4.25 4.79
N ILE A 6 -3.25 4.67 4.93
CA ILE A 6 -3.65 6.06 4.63
C ILE A 6 -2.98 7.07 5.56
N ARG A 7 -2.82 6.73 6.84
CA ARG A 7 -2.10 7.59 7.79
C ARG A 7 -0.64 7.76 7.41
N TRP A 8 -0.01 6.67 6.95
CA TRP A 8 1.36 6.71 6.47
C TRP A 8 1.49 7.53 5.19
N THR A 9 0.58 7.36 4.23
CA THR A 9 0.52 8.20 3.02
C THR A 9 0.49 9.69 3.35
N ILE A 10 -0.41 10.11 4.26
CA ILE A 10 -0.49 11.52 4.68
C ILE A 10 0.78 11.97 5.39
N ARG A 11 1.32 11.14 6.31
CA ARG A 11 2.53 11.48 7.07
C ARG A 11 3.77 11.60 6.19
N LEU A 12 3.93 10.70 5.24
CA LEU A 12 5.05 10.67 4.31
C LEU A 12 4.90 11.70 3.18
N ARG A 13 3.74 12.39 3.11
CA ARG A 13 3.39 13.31 2.04
C ARG A 13 3.53 12.68 0.66
N ASP A 14 3.11 11.41 0.56
CA ASP A 14 3.10 10.71 -0.73
C ASP A 14 2.21 11.49 -1.71
N PRO A 15 2.66 11.70 -2.94
CA PRO A 15 1.87 12.46 -3.93
C PRO A 15 0.69 11.65 -4.47
N VAL A 16 0.71 10.34 -4.30
CA VAL A 16 -0.31 9.42 -4.80
C VAL A 16 -0.76 8.44 -3.72
N ALA A 17 -2.02 8.04 -3.81
CA ALA A 17 -2.60 6.94 -3.04
C ALA A 17 -3.37 6.02 -3.97
N GLY A 18 -3.64 4.80 -3.55
CA GLY A 18 -4.37 3.85 -4.39
C GLY A 18 -5.16 2.83 -3.60
N GLY A 19 -5.99 2.09 -4.33
CA GLY A 19 -6.73 0.95 -3.84
C GLY A 19 -6.52 -0.26 -4.73
N THR A 20 -6.50 -1.43 -4.14
CA THR A 20 -6.31 -2.71 -4.83
C THR A 20 -7.35 -3.71 -4.34
N VAL A 21 -8.01 -4.38 -5.27
CA VAL A 21 -8.76 -5.61 -5.03
C VAL A 21 -7.88 -6.76 -5.51
N TYR A 22 -7.63 -7.72 -4.65
CA TYR A 22 -6.79 -8.89 -4.95
C TYR A 22 -7.48 -10.18 -4.52
N TRP A 23 -7.09 -11.27 -5.13
CA TRP A 23 -7.56 -12.60 -4.76
C TRP A 23 -6.89 -13.04 -3.47
N LEU A 24 -7.65 -13.68 -2.59
CA LEU A 24 -7.06 -14.24 -1.38
C LEU A 24 -6.05 -15.34 -1.73
N SER A 25 -4.96 -15.35 -1.01
CA SER A 25 -3.91 -16.37 -1.04
C SER A 25 -3.55 -16.78 0.39
N ASP A 26 -2.70 -17.78 0.54
CA ASP A 26 -2.23 -18.24 1.86
C ASP A 26 -1.32 -17.21 2.56
N ASN A 27 -0.73 -16.30 1.80
CA ASN A 27 0.08 -15.21 2.32
C ASN A 27 -0.74 -13.93 2.50
N VAL A 28 -0.38 -13.14 3.52
CA VAL A 28 -1.05 -11.87 3.82
C VAL A 28 -0.80 -10.86 2.71
N ASP A 29 -1.89 -10.30 2.16
CA ASP A 29 -1.89 -9.25 1.13
C ASP A 29 -1.09 -9.58 -0.15
N ALA A 30 -0.78 -10.84 -0.43
CA ALA A 30 0.10 -11.29 -1.52
C ALA A 30 -0.63 -11.96 -2.70
N GLY A 31 -1.96 -11.91 -2.72
CA GLY A 31 -2.75 -12.50 -3.82
C GLY A 31 -2.68 -11.68 -5.10
N ASP A 32 -2.95 -12.33 -6.23
CA ASP A 32 -2.97 -11.67 -7.54
C ASP A 32 -3.97 -10.50 -7.59
N ILE A 33 -3.59 -9.43 -8.25
CA ILE A 33 -4.41 -8.23 -8.41
C ILE A 33 -5.57 -8.50 -9.36
N ALA A 34 -6.79 -8.27 -8.90
CA ALA A 34 -8.00 -8.33 -9.71
C ALA A 34 -8.35 -6.96 -10.33
N ALA A 35 -8.18 -5.88 -9.58
CA ALA A 35 -8.39 -4.52 -10.03
C ALA A 35 -7.59 -3.54 -9.18
N GLN A 36 -7.09 -2.48 -9.79
CA GLN A 36 -6.29 -1.46 -9.10
C GLN A 36 -6.52 -0.09 -9.72
N GLU A 37 -6.56 0.93 -8.88
CA GLU A 37 -6.67 2.33 -9.29
C GLU A 37 -5.85 3.20 -8.33
N TRP A 38 -5.47 4.40 -8.76
CA TRP A 38 -4.75 5.38 -7.95
C TRP A 38 -5.34 6.78 -8.12
N CYS A 39 -5.02 7.67 -7.17
CA CYS A 39 -5.45 9.07 -7.18
C CYS A 39 -4.34 9.99 -6.66
N TRP A 40 -4.47 11.28 -6.95
CA TRP A 40 -3.62 12.30 -6.36
C TRP A 40 -4.02 12.61 -4.93
N VAL A 41 -3.02 12.69 -4.05
CA VAL A 41 -3.17 13.23 -2.70
C VAL A 41 -3.00 14.74 -2.76
N ARG A 42 -3.96 15.49 -2.22
CA ARG A 42 -3.89 16.95 -2.16
C ARG A 42 -3.03 17.39 -0.97
N PRO A 43 -2.36 18.55 -1.05
CA PRO A 43 -1.53 19.04 0.05
C PRO A 43 -2.28 19.25 1.38
N ASP A 44 -3.57 19.50 1.31
CA ASP A 44 -4.48 19.73 2.44
C ASP A 44 -5.29 18.49 2.86
N ASP A 45 -5.06 17.34 2.22
CA ASP A 45 -5.76 16.11 2.60
C ASP A 45 -5.39 15.66 4.02
N THR A 46 -6.42 15.28 4.72
CA THR A 46 -6.34 14.46 5.94
C THR A 46 -6.68 13.01 5.61
N VAL A 47 -6.50 12.11 6.56
CA VAL A 47 -6.93 10.70 6.41
C VAL A 47 -8.40 10.61 6.03
N ASP A 48 -9.26 11.39 6.70
CA ASP A 48 -10.71 11.36 6.48
C ASP A 48 -11.10 11.95 5.12
N THR A 49 -10.52 13.08 4.72
CA THR A 49 -10.83 13.71 3.44
C THR A 49 -10.36 12.86 2.26
N LEU A 50 -9.14 12.31 2.31
CA LEU A 50 -8.64 11.42 1.27
C LEU A 50 -9.48 10.14 1.17
N TRP A 51 -9.84 9.53 2.31
CA TRP A 51 -10.68 8.35 2.35
C TRP A 51 -12.04 8.60 1.71
N ARG A 52 -12.77 9.63 2.15
CA ARG A 52 -14.15 9.91 1.69
C ARG A 52 -14.19 10.38 0.25
N ARG A 53 -13.22 11.20 -0.14
CA ARG A 53 -13.20 11.81 -1.47
C ARG A 53 -12.78 10.84 -2.57
N GLU A 54 -11.79 10.00 -2.29
CA GLU A 54 -11.16 9.16 -3.31
C GLU A 54 -11.20 7.66 -2.97
N LEU A 55 -10.60 7.25 -1.84
CA LEU A 55 -10.28 5.84 -1.64
C LEU A 55 -11.51 4.97 -1.40
N PHE A 56 -12.51 5.46 -0.67
CA PHE A 56 -13.73 4.72 -0.44
C PHE A 56 -14.57 4.55 -1.73
N PRO A 57 -14.88 5.61 -2.50
CA PRO A 57 -15.55 5.46 -3.79
C PRO A 57 -14.75 4.58 -4.78
N MET A 58 -13.42 4.73 -4.81
CA MET A 58 -12.53 3.91 -5.61
C MET A 58 -12.67 2.42 -5.24
N GLY A 59 -12.59 2.10 -3.95
CA GLY A 59 -12.74 0.72 -3.47
C GLY A 59 -14.06 0.08 -3.91
N LEU A 60 -15.17 0.82 -3.84
CA LEU A 60 -16.46 0.34 -4.31
C LEU A 60 -16.45 0.08 -5.83
N ARG A 61 -15.90 0.99 -6.63
CA ARG A 61 -15.79 0.79 -8.10
C ARG A 61 -14.97 -0.44 -8.44
N LEU A 62 -13.82 -0.61 -7.79
CA LEU A 62 -12.93 -1.74 -8.04
C LEU A 62 -13.56 -3.09 -7.68
N ILE A 63 -14.31 -3.15 -6.57
CA ILE A 63 -15.06 -4.37 -6.20
C ILE A 63 -16.12 -4.68 -7.23
N VAL A 64 -16.92 -3.69 -7.64
CA VAL A 64 -17.96 -3.86 -8.67
C VAL A 64 -17.34 -4.30 -9.99
N GLN A 65 -16.21 -3.74 -10.38
CA GLN A 65 -15.46 -4.15 -11.57
C GLN A 65 -15.03 -5.61 -11.49
N ALA A 66 -14.35 -6.01 -10.42
CA ALA A 66 -13.85 -7.37 -10.26
C ALA A 66 -14.99 -8.41 -10.27
N LEU A 67 -16.10 -8.11 -9.57
CA LEU A 67 -17.29 -8.97 -9.58
C LEU A 67 -17.97 -9.01 -10.95
N GLY A 68 -18.04 -7.88 -11.66
CA GLY A 68 -18.57 -7.80 -13.01
C GLY A 68 -17.74 -8.61 -14.02
N ASP A 69 -16.42 -8.60 -13.89
CA ASP A 69 -15.53 -9.43 -14.71
C ASP A 69 -15.79 -10.91 -14.46
N LEU A 70 -15.87 -11.33 -13.19
CA LEU A 70 -16.22 -12.71 -12.83
C LEU A 70 -17.58 -13.14 -13.38
N ALA A 71 -18.59 -12.29 -13.29
CA ALA A 71 -19.93 -12.60 -13.83
C ALA A 71 -19.92 -12.82 -15.34
N ARG A 72 -18.95 -12.24 -16.06
CA ARG A 72 -18.72 -12.44 -17.50
C ARG A 72 -17.77 -13.61 -17.79
N GLY A 73 -17.35 -14.36 -16.79
CA GLY A 73 -16.39 -15.46 -16.93
C GLY A 73 -14.93 -15.00 -17.10
N VAL A 74 -14.63 -13.73 -16.84
CA VAL A 74 -13.29 -13.17 -16.91
C VAL A 74 -12.70 -13.10 -15.50
N ARG A 75 -11.61 -13.81 -15.26
CA ARG A 75 -10.82 -13.71 -14.04
C ARG A 75 -9.54 -12.96 -14.34
N VAL A 76 -9.53 -11.67 -14.03
CA VAL A 76 -8.28 -10.89 -14.03
C VAL A 76 -7.44 -11.31 -12.83
N ALA A 77 -6.17 -11.68 -13.06
CA ALA A 77 -5.24 -12.10 -12.01
C ALA A 77 -3.83 -11.71 -12.44
N ILE A 78 -3.36 -10.57 -11.94
CA ILE A 78 -2.03 -10.04 -12.23
C ILE A 78 -1.14 -10.30 -11.01
N PRO A 79 -0.05 -11.08 -11.14
CA PRO A 79 0.86 -11.34 -10.03
C PRO A 79 1.40 -10.04 -9.42
N GLN A 80 1.51 -10.00 -8.11
CA GLN A 80 2.19 -8.91 -7.42
C GLN A 80 3.70 -9.09 -7.52
N ASP A 81 4.43 -7.97 -7.60
CA ASP A 81 5.88 -7.97 -7.50
C ASP A 81 6.29 -7.87 -6.02
N ASP A 82 6.70 -8.99 -5.46
CA ASP A 82 7.14 -9.08 -4.06
C ASP A 82 8.35 -8.17 -3.78
N ALA A 83 9.17 -7.88 -4.79
CA ALA A 83 10.32 -6.98 -4.64
C ALA A 83 9.90 -5.52 -4.45
N ALA A 84 8.70 -5.16 -4.93
CA ALA A 84 8.12 -3.84 -4.75
C ALA A 84 7.25 -3.73 -3.48
N ALA A 85 7.07 -4.82 -2.73
CA ALA A 85 6.23 -4.82 -1.54
C ALA A 85 6.81 -3.90 -0.45
N THR A 86 5.94 -3.05 0.10
CA THR A 86 6.25 -2.22 1.27
C THR A 86 5.36 -2.61 2.44
N TRP A 87 5.90 -2.53 3.64
CA TRP A 87 5.15 -2.78 4.85
C TRP A 87 5.37 -1.66 5.86
N GLU A 88 4.26 -1.16 6.40
CA GLU A 88 4.26 -0.11 7.39
C GLU A 88 3.64 -0.60 8.70
N PRO A 89 4.21 -0.26 9.87
CA PRO A 89 3.67 -0.73 11.15
C PRO A 89 2.30 -0.12 11.44
N SER A 90 1.50 -0.85 12.20
CA SER A 90 0.26 -0.32 12.73
C SER A 90 0.53 0.86 13.68
N TRP A 91 -0.20 1.96 13.51
CA TRP A 91 -0.08 3.16 14.35
C TRP A 91 -0.46 2.92 15.82
N SER A 92 -1.37 2.02 16.07
CA SER A 92 -1.90 1.70 17.39
C SER A 92 -1.08 0.65 18.17
N ARG A 93 -0.06 0.07 17.56
CA ARG A 93 0.86 -0.85 18.24
C ARG A 93 2.21 -0.18 18.39
N PRO A 94 2.92 -0.41 19.50
CA PRO A 94 4.31 0.01 19.56
C PRO A 94 5.03 -0.57 18.34
N PRO A 95 5.86 0.21 17.65
CA PRO A 95 6.59 -0.30 16.51
C PRO A 95 7.33 -1.56 16.95
N LEU A 96 7.14 -2.65 16.23
CA LEU A 96 8.07 -3.75 16.29
C LEU A 96 9.44 -3.10 16.25
N ARG A 97 10.36 -3.52 17.15
CA ARG A 97 11.69 -2.92 17.30
C ARG A 97 12.41 -2.77 15.95
N ARG A 98 12.07 -1.73 15.25
CA ARG A 98 12.68 -1.35 13.97
C ARG A 98 13.21 0.08 14.14
N PRO A 99 14.50 0.22 14.53
CA PRO A 99 15.12 1.52 14.76
C PRO A 99 15.03 2.46 13.55
N ASP A 100 15.02 1.89 12.35
CA ASP A 100 14.83 2.59 11.08
C ASP A 100 13.49 3.33 10.98
N LEU A 101 12.43 2.81 11.61
CA LEU A 101 11.11 3.44 11.61
C LEU A 101 10.98 4.55 12.65
N LEU A 102 11.84 4.60 13.66
CA LEU A 102 11.89 5.69 14.64
C LEU A 102 12.30 7.01 13.99
N LEU A 103 13.03 6.95 12.88
CA LEU A 103 13.45 8.13 12.11
C LEU A 103 12.29 8.81 11.38
N LEU A 104 11.17 8.14 11.20
CA LEU A 104 9.98 8.72 10.56
C LEU A 104 9.35 9.87 11.39
N GLY A 105 9.71 9.96 12.68
CA GLY A 105 9.22 11.01 13.57
C GLY A 105 9.84 12.39 13.36
N ASP A 106 11.04 12.47 12.80
CA ASP A 106 11.88 13.68 12.73
C ASP A 106 12.02 14.30 11.33
N GLY A 107 11.23 13.83 10.38
CA GLY A 107 11.20 14.40 9.02
C GLY A 107 12.17 13.79 8.02
N ARG A 108 12.98 12.80 8.41
CA ARG A 108 13.94 12.12 7.51
C ARG A 108 13.31 10.95 6.76
N HIS A 109 12.15 11.18 6.16
CA HIS A 109 11.35 10.12 5.55
C HIS A 109 12.02 9.45 4.35
N ALA A 110 12.72 10.21 3.53
CA ALA A 110 13.39 9.67 2.34
C ALA A 110 14.50 8.68 2.72
N GLU A 111 15.30 9.00 3.73
CA GLU A 111 16.37 8.12 4.22
C GLU A 111 15.81 6.86 4.87
N ALA A 112 14.73 6.99 5.66
CA ALA A 112 14.10 5.85 6.30
C ALA A 112 13.49 4.87 5.28
N LEU A 113 12.83 5.38 4.25
CA LEU A 113 12.29 4.56 3.17
C LEU A 113 13.38 3.85 2.37
N HIS A 114 14.49 4.54 2.08
CA HIS A 114 15.63 3.95 1.40
C HIS A 114 16.22 2.81 2.24
N THR A 115 16.43 3.03 3.53
CA THR A 115 16.96 2.02 4.45
C THR A 115 16.04 0.80 4.59
N VAL A 116 14.72 1.00 4.60
CA VAL A 116 13.73 -0.08 4.62
C VAL A 116 13.81 -0.91 3.34
N ARG A 117 13.88 -0.26 2.18
CA ARG A 117 13.99 -0.93 0.89
C ARG A 117 15.27 -1.75 0.77
N GLU A 118 16.41 -1.20 1.17
CA GLU A 118 17.70 -1.92 1.12
C GLU A 118 17.72 -3.17 2.00
N ARG A 119 17.10 -3.12 3.17
CA ARG A 119 17.01 -4.27 4.07
C ARG A 119 16.09 -5.38 3.59
N HIS A 120 15.06 -5.03 2.81
CA HIS A 120 14.13 -6.01 2.22
C HIS A 120 14.61 -6.54 0.87
N ALA A 121 15.46 -5.80 0.20
CA ALA A 121 16.12 -6.23 -1.03
C ALA A 121 17.22 -7.24 -0.76
N GLY A 122 17.16 -8.20 0.06
CA GLY A 122 18.15 -9.26 0.38
C GLY A 122 19.54 -9.12 -0.29
N PRO A 123 20.59 -9.79 0.13
CA PRO A 123 21.88 -9.64 -0.51
C PRO A 123 21.74 -9.96 -2.00
N SER A 124 22.03 -8.97 -2.86
CA SER A 124 22.07 -9.19 -4.30
C SER A 124 23.01 -10.38 -4.56
N GLN A 125 22.44 -11.47 -5.02
CA GLN A 125 23.27 -12.55 -5.56
C GLN A 125 23.92 -11.97 -6.81
N SER A 126 25.14 -11.50 -6.64
CA SER A 126 26.01 -11.22 -7.78
C SER A 126 26.36 -12.53 -8.47
N PRO A 127 26.39 -12.55 -9.82
CA PRO A 127 26.64 -13.74 -10.62
C PRO A 127 28.02 -14.32 -10.41
#